data_47a5b3d50d97ae13234bd869d8288fb5
#
_entry.id   47a5b3d50d97ae13234bd869d8288fb5
#
_cell.length_a   1.000
_cell.length_b   1.000
_cell.length_c   1.000
_cell.angle_alpha   90.00
_cell.angle_beta   90.00
_cell.angle_gamma   90.00
#
_symmetry.space_group_name_H-M   'P 1'
#
loop_
_entity.id
_entity.type
_entity.pdbx_description
1 polymer ?
#
loop_
_entity_poly.entity_id
_entity_poly.type
_entity_poly.pdbx_seq_one_letter_code
_entity_poly.pdbx_strand_id
1 'polypeptide(L)'
;MDSGNRGPMPGLSPEAAARFGEGSALVLARWTALQMAVQNGWGGRESRQKADKLASAVLSWFSNDKAPLYIDDLENLLDENMVLSFNTEIEDGSVEEVAEQLMIMHEDCLQGNFELIDQLIN
;
A
#
# COMPACT_ATOMS: atom_id res chain seq x y z
N MET A 1 -20.21 -10.04 -19.47
CA MET A 1 -19.57 -10.07 -19.09
C MET A 1 -18.88 -9.98 -18.49
N ASP A 2 -18.80 -9.72 -18.45
CA ASP A 2 -18.01 -9.79 -18.22
C ASP A 2 -17.33 -9.81 -17.25
N SER A 3 -17.26 -10.67 -16.80
CA SER A 3 -16.32 -10.99 -15.77
C SER A 3 -15.02 -10.26 -15.91
N GLY A 4 -14.60 -10.01 -17.09
CA GLY A 4 -13.42 -9.19 -17.31
C GLY A 4 -13.57 -7.79 -16.81
N ASN A 5 -14.76 -7.41 -16.42
CA ASN A 5 -15.03 -6.06 -15.94
C ASN A 5 -14.86 -5.90 -14.45
N ARG A 6 -14.56 -6.99 -13.76
CA ARG A 6 -14.20 -6.84 -12.36
C ARG A 6 -12.92 -6.04 -12.30
N GLY A 7 -12.91 -5.03 -11.53
CA GLY A 7 -11.71 -4.24 -11.39
C GLY A 7 -10.56 -5.08 -10.86
N PRO A 8 -9.36 -4.52 -10.81
CA PRO A 8 -8.22 -5.22 -10.23
C PRO A 8 -8.43 -5.54 -8.75
N MET A 9 -9.39 -4.88 -8.11
CA MET A 9 -9.67 -5.12 -6.70
C MET A 9 -11.13 -5.49 -6.52
N PRO A 10 -11.42 -6.66 -5.91
CA PRO A 10 -12.80 -7.07 -5.67
C PRO A 10 -13.55 -6.04 -4.85
N GLY A 11 -14.78 -5.78 -5.23
CA GLY A 11 -15.65 -4.87 -4.51
C GLY A 11 -15.44 -3.41 -4.81
N LEU A 12 -14.39 -3.05 -5.53
CA LEU A 12 -14.12 -1.66 -5.89
C LEU A 12 -14.50 -1.42 -7.35
N SER A 13 -15.17 -0.29 -7.59
CA SER A 13 -15.38 0.16 -8.95
C SER A 13 -14.05 0.54 -9.58
N PRO A 14 -13.96 0.66 -10.91
CA PRO A 14 -12.70 1.13 -11.50
C PRO A 14 -12.24 2.49 -10.95
N GLU A 15 -13.19 3.39 -10.68
CA GLU A 15 -12.84 4.69 -10.11
C GLU A 15 -12.29 4.52 -8.70
N ALA A 16 -12.96 3.71 -7.87
CA ALA A 16 -12.51 3.51 -6.50
C ALA A 16 -11.14 2.83 -6.47
N ALA A 17 -10.92 1.87 -7.36
CA ALA A 17 -9.63 1.19 -7.44
C ALA A 17 -8.52 2.17 -7.81
N ALA A 18 -8.78 3.06 -8.76
CA ALA A 18 -7.79 4.07 -9.15
C ALA A 18 -7.50 5.04 -8.01
N ARG A 19 -8.54 5.45 -7.29
CA ARG A 19 -8.38 6.34 -6.14
C ARG A 19 -7.59 5.66 -5.03
N PHE A 20 -7.90 4.41 -4.76
CA PHE A 20 -7.17 3.67 -3.74
C PHE A 20 -5.70 3.51 -4.13
N GLY A 21 -5.43 3.23 -5.42
CA GLY A 21 -4.06 3.15 -5.89
C GLY A 21 -3.30 4.44 -5.66
N GLU A 22 -3.92 5.57 -5.98
CA GLU A 22 -3.31 6.87 -5.74
C GLU A 22 -3.08 7.12 -4.25
N GLY A 23 -4.08 6.83 -3.44
CA GLY A 23 -3.98 7.06 -2.00
C GLY A 23 -2.93 6.19 -1.35
N SER A 24 -2.85 4.90 -1.73
CA SER A 24 -1.86 4.02 -1.15
C SER A 24 -0.45 4.43 -1.52
N ALA A 25 -0.24 4.90 -2.75
CA ALA A 25 1.06 5.42 -3.15
C ALA A 25 1.45 6.63 -2.31
N LEU A 26 0.50 7.51 -2.00
CA LEU A 26 0.77 8.66 -1.16
C LEU A 26 1.11 8.27 0.28
N VAL A 27 0.39 7.30 0.84
CA VAL A 27 0.67 6.82 2.18
C VAL A 27 2.11 6.30 2.25
N LEU A 28 2.49 5.48 1.29
CA LEU A 28 3.84 4.93 1.26
C LEU A 28 4.88 6.00 1.02
N ALA A 29 4.59 6.97 0.14
CA ALA A 29 5.54 8.05 -0.14
C ALA A 29 5.79 8.93 1.08
N ARG A 30 4.83 8.99 2.00
CA ARG A 30 4.96 9.79 3.22
C ARG A 30 5.51 9.00 4.40
N TRP A 31 5.70 7.71 4.23
CA TRP A 31 6.28 6.87 5.28
C TRP A 31 7.75 7.22 5.42
N THR A 32 8.11 7.82 6.55
CA THR A 32 9.46 8.34 6.76
C THR A 32 10.52 7.26 6.59
N ALA A 33 10.28 6.07 7.11
CA ALA A 33 11.24 4.98 7.00
C ALA A 33 11.52 4.65 5.53
N LEU A 34 10.48 4.62 4.70
CA LEU A 34 10.65 4.33 3.29
C LEU A 34 11.35 5.49 2.57
N GLN A 35 10.97 6.73 2.92
CA GLN A 35 11.65 7.90 2.33
C GLN A 35 13.14 7.85 2.59
N MET A 36 13.52 7.57 3.83
CA MET A 36 14.93 7.52 4.20
C MET A 36 15.64 6.38 3.49
N ALA A 37 14.98 5.23 3.37
CA ALA A 37 15.59 4.09 2.69
C ALA A 37 15.89 4.41 1.24
N VAL A 38 14.97 5.11 0.57
CA VAL A 38 15.17 5.49 -0.83
C VAL A 38 16.24 6.58 -0.94
N GLN A 39 16.14 7.63 -0.12
CA GLN A 39 17.06 8.76 -0.18
C GLN A 39 18.49 8.34 0.11
N ASN A 40 18.67 7.42 1.05
CA ASN A 40 20.00 6.99 1.46
C ASN A 40 20.50 5.77 0.68
N GLY A 41 19.69 5.26 -0.25
CA GLY A 41 20.10 4.15 -1.09
C GLY A 41 20.30 2.85 -0.33
N TRP A 42 19.51 2.61 0.72
CA TRP A 42 19.65 1.39 1.51
C TRP A 42 19.35 0.13 0.70
N GLY A 43 18.60 0.27 -0.39
CA GLY A 43 18.33 -0.84 -1.31
C GLY A 43 19.27 -0.87 -2.50
N GLY A 44 20.34 -0.06 -2.47
CA GLY A 44 21.28 0.04 -3.56
C GLY A 44 20.79 1.03 -4.61
N ARG A 45 21.33 0.89 -5.81
CA ARG A 45 21.00 1.80 -6.92
C ARG A 45 19.53 1.74 -7.30
N GLU A 46 18.87 0.62 -7.02
CA GLU A 46 17.49 0.41 -7.45
C GLU A 46 16.50 0.69 -6.33
N SER A 47 16.90 1.48 -5.32
CA SER A 47 16.03 1.75 -4.19
C SER A 47 14.68 2.33 -4.62
N ARG A 48 14.67 3.25 -5.59
CA ARG A 48 13.42 3.82 -6.07
C ARG A 48 12.53 2.74 -6.71
N GLN A 49 13.14 1.87 -7.51
CA GLN A 49 12.39 0.80 -8.14
C GLN A 49 11.85 -0.19 -7.11
N LYS A 50 12.61 -0.43 -6.06
CA LYS A 50 12.17 -1.30 -4.99
C LYS A 50 11.00 -0.70 -4.22
N ALA A 51 10.99 0.61 -4.06
CA ALA A 51 9.85 1.29 -3.45
C ALA A 51 8.61 1.15 -4.34
N ASP A 52 8.77 1.29 -5.66
CA ASP A 52 7.66 1.11 -6.59
C ASP A 52 7.12 -0.32 -6.53
N LYS A 53 8.01 -1.29 -6.39
CA LYS A 53 7.60 -2.68 -6.28
C LYS A 53 6.84 -2.94 -4.98
N LEU A 54 7.23 -2.27 -3.91
CA LEU A 54 6.48 -2.36 -2.65
C LEU A 54 5.07 -1.85 -2.84
N ALA A 55 4.92 -0.71 -3.50
CA ALA A 55 3.59 -0.17 -3.77
C ALA A 55 2.74 -1.15 -4.56
N SER A 56 3.34 -1.79 -5.58
CA SER A 56 2.64 -2.79 -6.38
C SER A 56 2.26 -4.01 -5.54
N ALA A 57 3.15 -4.43 -4.66
CA ALA A 57 2.89 -5.58 -3.79
C ALA A 57 1.71 -5.30 -2.86
N VAL A 58 1.63 -4.08 -2.34
CA VAL A 58 0.50 -3.68 -1.49
C VAL A 58 -0.80 -3.77 -2.27
N LEU A 59 -0.83 -3.23 -3.49
CA LEU A 59 -2.05 -3.27 -4.30
C LEU A 59 -2.43 -4.71 -4.65
N SER A 60 -1.44 -5.55 -4.95
CA SER A 60 -1.70 -6.95 -5.23
C SER A 60 -2.29 -7.65 -4.02
N TRP A 61 -1.82 -7.31 -2.84
CA TRP A 61 -2.34 -7.92 -1.61
C TRP A 61 -3.82 -7.60 -1.44
N PHE A 62 -4.20 -6.33 -1.67
CA PHE A 62 -5.60 -5.93 -1.56
C PHE A 62 -6.46 -6.50 -2.69
N SER A 63 -5.84 -6.94 -3.78
CA SER A 63 -6.56 -7.51 -4.92
C SER A 63 -6.89 -8.98 -4.74
N ASN A 64 -6.39 -9.60 -3.69
CA ASN A 64 -6.63 -11.03 -3.44
C ASN A 64 -8.07 -11.21 -2.94
N ASP A 65 -8.88 -11.96 -3.72
CA ASP A 65 -10.28 -12.16 -3.39
C ASP A 65 -10.56 -13.52 -2.76
N LYS A 66 -9.52 -14.30 -2.45
CA LYS A 66 -9.70 -15.66 -1.99
C LYS A 66 -9.80 -15.79 -0.48
N ALA A 67 -9.39 -14.78 0.25
CA ALA A 67 -9.32 -14.87 1.70
C ALA A 67 -9.65 -13.52 2.31
N PRO A 68 -10.12 -13.50 3.55
CA PRO A 68 -10.29 -12.22 4.26
C PRO A 68 -8.94 -11.49 4.34
N LEU A 69 -9.02 -10.18 4.38
CA LEU A 69 -7.83 -9.34 4.48
C LEU A 69 -7.55 -9.08 5.96
N TYR A 70 -6.48 -9.66 6.47
CA TYR A 70 -6.07 -9.46 7.86
C TYR A 70 -4.92 -8.47 7.91
N ILE A 71 -5.03 -7.51 8.83
CA ILE A 71 -4.00 -6.48 8.95
C ILE A 71 -2.64 -7.07 9.31
N ASP A 72 -2.62 -8.18 10.06
CA ASP A 72 -1.35 -8.82 10.42
C ASP A 72 -0.58 -9.25 9.19
N ASP A 73 -1.28 -9.73 8.16
CA ASP A 73 -0.64 -10.14 6.93
C ASP A 73 -0.06 -8.94 6.18
N LEU A 74 -0.76 -7.81 6.20
CA LEU A 74 -0.26 -6.60 5.57
C LEU A 74 0.97 -6.08 6.30
N GLU A 75 0.94 -6.11 7.63
CA GLU A 75 2.11 -5.72 8.42
C GLU A 75 3.32 -6.58 8.07
N ASN A 76 3.11 -7.90 7.95
CA ASN A 76 4.19 -8.80 7.58
C ASN A 76 4.73 -8.49 6.19
N LEU A 77 3.85 -8.17 5.25
CA LEU A 77 4.28 -7.80 3.90
C LEU A 77 5.18 -6.57 3.93
N LEU A 78 4.79 -5.56 4.70
CA LEU A 78 5.58 -4.33 4.80
C LEU A 78 6.92 -4.61 5.47
N ASP A 79 6.91 -5.35 6.59
CA ASP A 79 8.14 -5.69 7.30
C ASP A 79 9.10 -6.46 6.41
N GLU A 80 8.60 -7.49 5.73
CA GLU A 80 9.45 -8.32 4.89
C GLU A 80 10.07 -7.53 3.76
N ASN A 81 9.29 -6.64 3.15
CA ASN A 81 9.83 -5.84 2.07
C ASN A 81 10.90 -4.87 2.55
N MET A 82 10.72 -4.29 3.73
CA MET A 82 11.75 -3.40 4.26
C MET A 82 13.04 -4.16 4.58
N VAL A 83 12.92 -5.37 5.11
CA VAL A 83 14.11 -6.18 5.40
C VAL A 83 14.76 -6.66 4.10
N LEU A 84 13.97 -7.24 3.20
CA LEU A 84 14.53 -7.88 2.01
C LEU A 84 14.99 -6.90 0.96
N SER A 85 14.27 -5.80 0.78
CA SER A 85 14.59 -4.84 -0.26
C SER A 85 15.54 -3.73 0.23
N PHE A 86 15.42 -3.35 1.49
CA PHE A 86 16.19 -2.21 2.01
C PHE A 86 17.08 -2.58 3.19
N ASN A 87 17.10 -3.86 3.55
CA ASN A 87 17.98 -4.35 4.62
C ASN A 87 17.75 -3.58 5.92
N THR A 88 16.48 -3.26 6.22
CA THR A 88 16.12 -2.39 7.31
C THR A 88 15.01 -3.01 8.14
N GLU A 89 15.19 -3.08 9.45
CA GLU A 89 14.13 -3.46 10.37
C GLU A 89 13.47 -2.21 10.93
N ILE A 90 12.14 -2.21 10.96
CA ILE A 90 11.37 -1.07 11.44
C ILE A 90 10.78 -1.42 12.79
N GLU A 91 11.19 -0.70 13.83
CA GLU A 91 10.79 -1.01 15.21
C GLU A 91 10.12 0.17 15.92
N ASP A 92 9.71 1.19 15.18
CA ASP A 92 9.14 2.39 15.77
C ASP A 92 7.61 2.42 15.74
N GLY A 93 6.98 1.31 15.35
CA GLY A 93 5.52 1.23 15.28
C GLY A 93 4.93 1.78 14.00
N SER A 94 5.76 2.28 13.09
CA SER A 94 5.23 2.90 11.87
C SER A 94 4.66 1.87 10.89
N VAL A 95 5.15 0.62 10.92
CA VAL A 95 4.58 -0.42 10.07
C VAL A 95 3.11 -0.61 10.40
N GLU A 96 2.81 -0.70 11.70
CA GLU A 96 1.43 -0.87 12.15
C GLU A 96 0.56 0.32 11.76
N GLU A 97 1.10 1.53 11.87
CA GLU A 97 0.36 2.73 11.50
C GLU A 97 0.07 2.79 10.00
N VAL A 98 1.06 2.45 9.19
CA VAL A 98 0.88 2.44 7.74
C VAL A 98 -0.15 1.38 7.34
N ALA A 99 -0.05 0.19 7.92
CA ALA A 99 -0.98 -0.89 7.62
C ALA A 99 -2.40 -0.50 7.98
N GLU A 100 -2.58 0.11 9.16
CA GLU A 100 -3.91 0.54 9.59
C GLU A 100 -4.47 1.60 8.65
N GLN A 101 -3.66 2.56 8.26
CA GLN A 101 -4.11 3.62 7.36
C GLN A 101 -4.54 3.04 6.01
N LEU A 102 -3.78 2.08 5.49
CA LEU A 102 -4.13 1.44 4.23
C LEU A 102 -5.43 0.64 4.34
N MET A 103 -5.62 -0.06 5.46
CA MET A 103 -6.85 -0.83 5.66
C MET A 103 -8.07 0.07 5.75
N ILE A 104 -7.96 1.18 6.49
CA ILE A 104 -9.06 2.13 6.63
C ILE A 104 -9.39 2.74 5.28
N MET A 105 -8.36 3.13 4.52
CA MET A 105 -8.55 3.72 3.21
C MET A 105 -9.26 2.76 2.26
N HIS A 106 -8.87 1.48 2.30
CA HIS A 106 -9.50 0.47 1.47
C HIS A 106 -10.98 0.32 1.83
N GLU A 107 -11.27 0.27 3.13
CA GLU A 107 -12.65 0.15 3.61
C GLU A 107 -13.48 1.36 3.15
N ASP A 108 -12.91 2.56 3.26
CA ASP A 108 -13.59 3.77 2.80
C ASP A 108 -13.87 3.70 1.30
N CYS A 109 -12.92 3.24 0.51
CA CYS A 109 -13.10 3.14 -0.92
C CYS A 109 -14.21 2.14 -1.29
N LEU A 110 -14.35 1.07 -0.50
CA LEU A 110 -15.44 0.12 -0.72
C LEU A 110 -16.80 0.79 -0.59
N GLN A 111 -16.88 1.83 0.21
CA GLN A 111 -18.11 2.57 0.45
C GLN A 111 -18.22 3.82 -0.41
N GLY A 112 -17.27 4.04 -1.32
CA GLY A 112 -17.28 5.22 -2.18
C GLY A 112 -16.87 6.50 -1.47
N ASN A 113 -16.22 6.38 -0.32
CA ASN A 113 -15.76 7.53 0.45
C ASN A 113 -14.29 7.77 0.17
N PHE A 114 -13.97 8.90 -0.45
CA PHE A 114 -12.59 9.23 -0.84
C PHE A 114 -12.03 10.41 -0.05
N GLU A 115 -12.67 10.76 1.05
CA GLU A 115 -12.28 11.95 1.81
C GLU A 115 -10.86 11.86 2.34
N LEU A 116 -10.46 10.69 2.86
CA LEU A 116 -9.11 10.50 3.37
C LEU A 116 -8.06 10.70 2.26
N ILE A 117 -8.36 10.17 1.08
CA ILE A 117 -7.45 10.32 -0.07
C ILE A 117 -7.35 11.79 -0.47
N ASP A 118 -8.48 12.48 -0.50
CA ASP A 118 -8.48 13.92 -0.84
C ASP A 118 -7.65 14.72 0.15
N GLN A 119 -7.71 14.35 1.43
CA GLN A 119 -6.90 15.02 2.44
C GLN A 119 -5.41 14.79 2.22
N LEU A 120 -5.04 13.60 1.76
CA LEU A 120 -3.64 13.31 1.47
C LEU A 120 -3.12 14.09 0.27
N ILE A 121 -3.98 14.29 -0.74
CA ILE A 121 -3.59 15.03 -1.93
C ILE A 121 -3.41 16.51 -1.60
N ASN A 122 -4.26 17.06 -0.77
CA ASN A 122 -4.18 18.48 -0.37
C ASN A 122 -3.12 18.65 0.72
#